data_eec8ceb687c66b587871a3fe152581a2
#
_entry.id   eec8ceb687c66b587871a3fe152581a2
#
_cell.length_a   1.000
_cell.length_b   1.000
_cell.length_c   1.000
_cell.angle_alpha   90.00
_cell.angle_beta   90.00
_cell.angle_gamma   90.00
#
_symmetry.space_group_name_H-M   'P 1'
#
loop_
_entity.id
_entity.type
_entity.pdbx_description
1 polymer ?
#
loop_
_entity_poly.entity_id
_entity_poly.type
_entity_poly.pdbx_seq_one_letter_code
_entity_poly.pdbx_strand_id
1 'polypeptide(L)'
;MPPCCRALCEDTTVEKQILILLAAYKGGRFIRPMVDSILAQDVGGWRLILSDDGEDTAPILQEYADKYPDKITHYRSGRRFGSAQKHFMHLLEQFGGQADYIMFSDQDDVWHPDKVRLTLRLMEQ
;
A
#
# COMPACT_ATOMS: atom_id res chain seq x y z
N MET A 1 -4.21 -27.52 11.60
CA MET A 1 -3.68 -27.30 11.62
C MET A 1 -3.64 -26.86 11.54
N PRO A 2 -3.92 -27.02 11.31
CA PRO A 2 -3.57 -26.77 11.13
C PRO A 2 -3.70 -26.21 10.78
N PRO A 3 -3.73 -26.22 10.49
CA PRO A 3 -3.48 -25.82 10.17
C PRO A 3 -3.73 -25.44 9.80
N CYS A 4 -3.96 -25.75 9.58
CA CYS A 4 -3.76 -25.58 9.37
C CYS A 4 -4.01 -25.20 9.16
N CYS A 5 -4.22 -25.50 9.09
CA CYS A 5 -3.97 -25.23 9.01
C CYS A 5 -4.05 -24.66 8.75
N ARG A 6 -4.11 -24.87 8.55
CA ARG A 6 -3.77 -24.45 8.21
C ARG A 6 -3.89 -24.16 7.55
N ALA A 7 -4.09 -24.49 7.61
CA ALA A 7 -3.80 -24.33 7.03
C ALA A 7 -4.14 -24.23 6.36
N LEU A 8 -4.34 -24.59 6.17
CA LEU A 8 -4.28 -24.51 5.62
C LEU A 8 -4.64 -24.00 5.08
N CYS A 9 -4.77 -24.23 5.00
CA CYS A 9 -4.65 -23.74 4.57
C CYS A 9 -4.85 -23.28 3.98
N GLU A 10 -4.97 -23.43 3.81
CA GLU A 10 -4.71 -22.97 3.32
C GLU A 10 -4.48 -22.46 2.68
N ASP A 11 -4.68 -22.86 2.51
CA ASP A 11 -4.16 -22.45 1.95
C ASP A 11 -3.78 -21.91 1.47
N THR A 12 -3.87 -22.18 1.30
CA THR A 12 -3.31 -21.78 1.00
C THR A 12 -2.84 -21.15 0.42
N THR A 13 -3.79 -22.05 0.29
CA THR A 13 -3.17 -21.35 -0.63
C THR A 13 -2.19 -20.37 -0.35
N VAL A 14 -1.36 -20.47 -0.81
CA VAL A 14 -0.37 -19.49 -0.54
C VAL A 14 -0.79 -18.17 -1.13
N GLU A 15 -1.18 -17.27 -0.29
CA GLU A 15 -1.52 -15.95 -0.75
C GLU A 15 -0.26 -15.18 -1.03
N LYS A 16 -0.24 -14.51 -2.17
CA LYS A 16 0.87 -13.63 -2.50
C LYS A 16 0.84 -12.39 -1.62
N GLN A 17 2.01 -11.94 -1.23
CA GLN A 17 2.14 -10.70 -0.48
C GLN A 17 2.16 -9.54 -1.46
N ILE A 18 1.24 -8.61 -1.27
CA ILE A 18 1.12 -7.43 -2.13
C ILE A 18 1.47 -6.21 -1.28
N LEU A 19 2.38 -5.41 -1.79
CA LEU A 19 2.76 -4.17 -1.13
C LEU A 19 2.35 -3.01 -2.01
N ILE A 20 1.57 -2.11 -1.45
CA ILE A 20 1.11 -0.90 -2.15
C ILE A 20 1.92 0.26 -1.62
N LEU A 21 2.57 0.98 -2.52
CA LEU A 21 3.40 2.13 -2.17
C LEU A 21 2.71 3.40 -2.63
N LEU A 22 2.35 4.27 -1.68
CA LEU A 22 1.70 5.53 -1.99
C LEU A 22 2.64 6.68 -1.66
N ALA A 23 2.97 7.48 -2.68
CA ALA A 23 3.80 8.66 -2.54
C ALA A 23 2.90 9.90 -2.57
N ALA A 24 2.91 10.67 -1.49
CA ALA A 24 2.09 11.87 -1.37
C ALA A 24 2.95 13.13 -1.42
N TYR A 25 2.39 14.19 -1.98
CA TYR A 25 3.01 15.50 -1.96
C TYR A 25 1.90 16.55 -1.99
N LYS A 26 1.76 17.29 -0.90
CA LYS A 26 0.72 18.33 -0.76
C LYS A 26 -0.67 17.79 -1.13
N GLY A 27 -0.96 16.56 -0.69
CA GLY A 27 -2.14 15.83 -1.13
C GLY A 27 -3.34 15.92 -0.23
N GLY A 28 -3.42 16.91 0.67
CA GLY A 28 -4.44 16.96 1.71
C GLY A 28 -5.88 16.81 1.24
N ARG A 29 -6.20 17.26 0.01
CA ARG A 29 -7.56 17.14 -0.54
C ARG A 29 -7.88 15.75 -1.05
N PHE A 30 -6.86 15.01 -1.48
CA PHE A 30 -7.05 13.78 -2.22
C PHE A 30 -6.72 12.53 -1.41
N ILE A 31 -5.92 12.71 -0.36
CA ILE A 31 -5.34 11.54 0.31
C ILE A 31 -6.39 10.67 1.02
N ARG A 32 -7.39 11.27 1.65
CA ARG A 32 -8.41 10.49 2.34
C ARG A 32 -9.24 9.64 1.40
N PRO A 33 -9.82 10.19 0.31
CA PRO A 33 -10.54 9.34 -0.65
C PRO A 33 -9.66 8.25 -1.23
N MET A 34 -8.38 8.55 -1.46
CA MET A 34 -7.45 7.58 -2.03
C MET A 34 -7.20 6.43 -1.08
N VAL A 35 -6.83 6.72 0.16
CA VAL A 35 -6.57 5.66 1.14
C VAL A 35 -7.83 4.86 1.43
N ASP A 36 -8.98 5.55 1.52
CA ASP A 36 -10.25 4.86 1.74
C ASP A 36 -10.56 3.90 0.60
N SER A 37 -10.21 4.24 -0.65
CA SER A 37 -10.44 3.36 -1.78
C SER A 37 -9.55 2.11 -1.72
N ILE A 38 -8.36 2.22 -1.16
CA ILE A 38 -7.51 1.06 -0.96
C ILE A 38 -8.06 0.18 0.16
N LEU A 39 -8.53 0.78 1.24
CA LEU A 39 -9.15 0.03 2.33
C LEU A 39 -10.42 -0.69 1.89
N ALA A 40 -11.08 -0.19 0.85
CA ALA A 40 -12.33 -0.77 0.33
C ALA A 40 -12.11 -1.86 -0.72
N GLN A 41 -10.86 -2.28 -0.97
CA GLN A 41 -10.60 -3.34 -1.93
C GLN A 41 -11.27 -4.65 -1.52
N ASP A 42 -11.76 -5.40 -2.53
CA ASP A 42 -12.56 -6.60 -2.28
C ASP A 42 -11.73 -7.84 -1.94
N VAL A 43 -10.40 -7.70 -1.89
CA VAL A 43 -9.51 -8.78 -1.46
C VAL A 43 -8.58 -8.25 -0.39
N GLY A 44 -8.12 -9.16 0.48
CA GLY A 44 -7.08 -8.85 1.45
C GLY A 44 -5.71 -9.22 0.94
N GLY A 45 -4.77 -9.39 1.85
CA GLY A 45 -3.41 -9.80 1.49
C GLY A 45 -2.51 -8.67 1.06
N TRP A 46 -2.95 -7.44 1.20
CA TRP A 46 -2.12 -6.27 0.87
C TRP A 46 -1.70 -5.53 2.13
N ARG A 47 -0.60 -4.83 2.01
CA ARG A 47 -0.13 -3.85 2.99
C ARG A 47 0.16 -2.54 2.27
N LEU A 48 -0.06 -1.44 2.94
CA LEU A 48 0.07 -0.10 2.36
C LEU A 48 1.15 0.69 3.09
N ILE A 49 2.09 1.21 2.31
CA ILE A 49 3.11 2.11 2.83
C ILE A 49 2.75 3.52 2.37
N LEU A 50 2.51 4.40 3.33
CA LEU A 50 2.20 5.80 3.07
C LEU A 50 3.45 6.64 3.32
N SER A 51 3.83 7.45 2.35
CA SER A 51 4.99 8.32 2.48
C SER A 51 4.70 9.68 1.86
N ASP A 52 5.11 10.73 2.55
CA ASP A 52 4.92 12.10 2.10
C ASP A 52 6.26 12.69 1.66
N ASP A 53 6.26 13.38 0.52
CA ASP A 53 7.42 14.15 0.07
C ASP A 53 7.33 15.54 0.70
N GLY A 54 7.73 15.62 1.94
CA GLY A 54 7.54 16.80 2.78
C GLY A 54 6.80 16.40 4.04
N GLU A 55 6.03 17.32 4.61
CA GLU A 55 5.30 17.05 5.85
C GLU A 55 3.83 17.50 5.80
N ASP A 56 3.36 17.93 4.63
CA ASP A 56 2.03 18.54 4.53
C ASP A 56 0.91 17.55 4.86
N THR A 57 1.06 16.29 4.46
CA THR A 57 0.04 15.28 4.71
C THR A 57 0.39 14.34 5.85
N ALA A 58 1.53 14.53 6.49
CA ALA A 58 2.00 13.62 7.52
C ALA A 58 0.98 13.35 8.64
N PRO A 59 0.26 14.36 9.17
CA PRO A 59 -0.73 14.08 10.22
C PRO A 59 -1.84 13.16 9.76
N ILE A 60 -2.29 13.29 8.50
CA ILE A 60 -3.34 12.44 7.95
C ILE A 60 -2.81 11.00 7.78
N LEU A 61 -1.60 10.87 7.27
CA LEU A 61 -1.00 9.56 7.07
C LEU A 61 -0.79 8.83 8.39
N GLN A 62 -0.36 9.56 9.40
CA GLN A 62 -0.15 8.99 10.73
C GLN A 62 -1.48 8.53 11.34
N GLU A 63 -2.53 9.30 11.12
CA GLU A 63 -3.86 8.93 11.60
C GLU A 63 -4.29 7.57 11.06
N TYR A 64 -4.10 7.33 9.76
CA TYR A 64 -4.44 6.06 9.14
C TYR A 64 -3.56 4.92 9.66
N ALA A 65 -2.27 5.16 9.83
CA ALA A 65 -1.36 4.14 10.34
C ALA A 65 -1.72 3.74 11.77
N ASP A 66 -2.12 4.71 12.59
CA ASP A 66 -2.53 4.44 13.97
C ASP A 66 -3.82 3.64 14.02
N LYS A 67 -4.74 3.92 13.09
CA LYS A 67 -6.04 3.26 13.06
C LYS A 67 -5.96 1.84 12.48
N TYR A 68 -5.06 1.61 11.54
CA TYR A 68 -4.92 0.31 10.86
C TYR A 68 -3.48 -0.19 10.92
N PRO A 69 -2.92 -0.42 12.11
CA PRO A 69 -1.49 -0.73 12.24
C PRO A 69 -1.07 -2.04 11.57
N ASP A 70 -2.01 -2.97 11.36
CA ASP A 70 -1.71 -4.25 10.73
C ASP A 70 -1.59 -4.13 9.21
N LYS A 71 -2.17 -3.10 8.62
CA LYS A 71 -2.23 -2.95 7.17
C LYS A 71 -1.51 -1.73 6.64
N ILE A 72 -1.40 -0.68 7.44
CA ILE A 72 -0.87 0.60 6.98
C ILE A 72 0.34 1.01 7.81
N THR A 73 1.41 1.38 7.12
CA THR A 73 2.62 1.91 7.73
C THR A 73 2.86 3.31 7.20
N HIS A 74 3.08 4.26 8.08
CA HIS A 74 3.49 5.60 7.70
C HIS A 74 5.02 5.67 7.75
N TYR A 75 5.64 5.71 6.57
CA TYR A 75 7.09 5.77 6.45
C TYR A 75 7.54 7.22 6.33
N ARG A 76 8.37 7.66 7.26
CA ARG A 76 8.91 9.01 7.27
C ARG A 76 10.39 8.93 6.93
N SER A 77 10.72 9.33 5.70
CA SER A 77 12.10 9.28 5.21
C SER A 77 12.98 10.38 5.79
N GLY A 78 12.35 11.49 6.18
CA GLY A 78 13.10 12.67 6.59
C GLY A 78 13.74 13.42 5.44
N ARG A 79 13.35 13.10 4.21
CA ARG A 79 13.95 13.66 3.00
C ARG A 79 12.89 14.22 2.08
N ARG A 80 13.31 15.14 1.22
CA ARG A 80 12.51 15.60 0.10
C ARG A 80 13.07 15.00 -1.17
N PHE A 81 12.17 14.53 -2.04
CA PHE A 81 12.58 13.88 -3.29
C PHE A 81 12.43 14.78 -4.49
N GLY A 82 11.46 15.69 -4.47
CA GLY A 82 11.25 16.67 -5.53
C GLY A 82 10.51 16.14 -6.73
N SER A 83 10.23 14.85 -6.81
CA SER A 83 9.42 14.25 -7.87
C SER A 83 8.82 12.94 -7.40
N ALA A 84 7.68 12.59 -8.01
CA ALA A 84 7.03 11.31 -7.70
C ALA A 84 7.93 10.14 -8.07
N GLN A 85 8.63 10.23 -9.20
CA GLN A 85 9.51 9.16 -9.65
C GLN A 85 10.61 8.86 -8.64
N LYS A 86 11.29 9.88 -8.15
CA LYS A 86 12.35 9.70 -7.17
C LYS A 86 11.82 9.16 -5.85
N HIS A 87 10.63 9.62 -5.47
CA HIS A 87 9.98 9.17 -4.25
C HIS A 87 9.64 7.68 -4.35
N PHE A 88 9.01 7.25 -5.46
CA PHE A 88 8.69 5.85 -5.66
C PHE A 88 9.93 4.97 -5.72
N MET A 89 11.00 5.44 -6.37
CA MET A 89 12.25 4.68 -6.43
C MET A 89 12.84 4.47 -5.05
N HIS A 90 12.78 5.48 -4.20
CA HIS A 90 13.25 5.34 -2.83
C HIS A 90 12.41 4.32 -2.05
N LEU A 91 11.08 4.38 -2.20
CA LEU A 91 10.20 3.42 -1.53
C LEU A 91 10.45 2.00 -2.01
N LEU A 92 10.69 1.84 -3.31
CA LEU A 92 11.00 0.54 -3.88
C LEU A 92 12.31 -0.01 -3.30
N GLU A 93 13.33 0.83 -3.15
CA GLU A 93 14.58 0.42 -2.54
C GLU A 93 14.41 -0.03 -1.10
N GLN A 94 13.56 0.68 -0.35
CA GLN A 94 13.38 0.40 1.07
C GLN A 94 12.49 -0.83 1.32
N PHE A 95 11.48 -1.03 0.50
CA PHE A 95 10.42 -2.01 0.78
C PHE A 95 10.27 -3.11 -0.27
N GLY A 96 10.93 -2.97 -1.43
CA GLY A 96 10.66 -3.84 -2.57
C GLY A 96 10.96 -5.32 -2.33
N GLY A 97 11.87 -5.64 -1.42
CA GLY A 97 12.20 -7.02 -1.12
C GLY A 97 11.22 -7.72 -0.18
N GLN A 98 10.20 -7.01 0.29
CA GLN A 98 9.30 -7.52 1.32
C GLN A 98 8.03 -8.15 0.77
N ALA A 99 7.85 -8.18 -0.53
CA ALA A 99 6.60 -8.64 -1.12
C ALA A 99 6.81 -9.34 -2.44
N ASP A 100 5.83 -10.15 -2.82
CA ASP A 100 5.82 -10.84 -4.12
C ASP A 100 5.44 -9.88 -5.25
N TYR A 101 4.53 -8.95 -4.96
CA TYR A 101 4.05 -7.97 -5.94
C TYR A 101 4.04 -6.58 -5.32
N ILE A 102 4.34 -5.59 -6.15
CA ILE A 102 4.35 -4.20 -5.72
C ILE A 102 3.44 -3.40 -6.63
N MET A 103 2.57 -2.59 -6.04
CA MET A 103 1.70 -1.68 -6.78
C MET A 103 2.02 -0.27 -6.34
N PHE A 104 2.11 0.64 -7.30
CA PHE A 104 2.30 2.05 -7.02
C PHE A 104 0.95 2.76 -7.03
N SER A 105 0.78 3.69 -6.11
CA SER A 105 -0.45 4.46 -6.00
C SER A 105 -0.13 5.94 -5.98
N ASP A 106 -0.72 6.69 -6.92
CA ASP A 106 -0.68 8.15 -6.86
C ASP A 106 -1.73 8.63 -5.86
N GLN A 107 -1.46 9.77 -5.23
CA GLN A 107 -2.30 10.26 -4.14
C GLN A 107 -3.71 10.70 -4.57
N ASP A 108 -3.93 10.90 -5.86
CA ASP A 108 -5.17 11.47 -6.39
C ASP A 108 -5.91 10.52 -7.35
N ASP A 109 -5.58 9.24 -7.31
CA ASP A 109 -6.15 8.25 -8.24
C ASP A 109 -6.95 7.20 -7.45
N VAL A 110 -8.20 7.52 -7.20
CA VAL A 110 -9.09 6.65 -6.43
C VAL A 110 -9.28 5.31 -7.15
N TRP A 111 -9.13 4.22 -6.42
CA TRP A 111 -9.15 2.88 -6.99
C TRP A 111 -10.57 2.28 -6.96
N HIS A 112 -10.89 1.52 -8.01
CA HIS A 112 -12.10 0.71 -7.99
C HIS A 112 -11.94 -0.43 -6.97
N PRO A 113 -13.05 -0.92 -6.38
CA PRO A 113 -12.96 -1.96 -5.35
C PRO A 113 -12.31 -3.26 -5.81
N ASP A 114 -12.28 -3.53 -7.11
CA ASP A 114 -11.72 -4.77 -7.67
C ASP A 114 -10.31 -4.59 -8.26
N LYS A 115 -9.69 -3.44 -8.08
CA LYS A 115 -8.41 -3.16 -8.75
C LYS A 115 -7.32 -4.13 -8.34
N VAL A 116 -7.16 -4.39 -7.05
CA VAL A 116 -6.11 -5.30 -6.58
C VAL A 116 -6.36 -6.71 -7.12
N ARG A 117 -7.60 -7.16 -7.02
CA ARG A 117 -7.96 -8.51 -7.49
C ARG A 117 -7.69 -8.68 -8.98
N LEU A 118 -8.13 -7.73 -9.80
CA LEU A 118 -7.94 -7.82 -11.25
C LEU A 118 -6.48 -7.71 -11.65
N THR A 119 -5.75 -6.81 -11.00
CA THR A 119 -4.32 -6.63 -11.27
C THR A 119 -3.54 -7.91 -10.93
N LEU A 120 -3.84 -8.49 -9.77
CA LEU A 120 -3.19 -9.72 -9.34
C LEU A 120 -3.48 -10.86 -10.31
N ARG A 121 -4.71 -10.96 -10.77
CA ARG A 121 -5.09 -12.00 -11.75
C ARG A 121 -4.29 -11.87 -13.04
N LEU A 122 -4.08 -10.65 -13.51
CA LEU A 122 -3.28 -10.41 -14.71
C LEU A 122 -1.81 -10.77 -14.49
N MET A 123 -1.28 -10.46 -13.32
CA MET A 123 0.11 -10.77 -13.02
C MET A 123 0.38 -12.26 -12.89
N GLU A 124 -0.63 -13.04 -12.57
CA GLU A 124 -0.48 -14.47 -12.35
C GLU A 124 -0.69 -15.30 -13.62
N GLN A 125 -1.00 -14.65 -14.72
CA GLN A 125 -1.06 -15.34 -16.00
C GLN A 125 0.36 -15.63 -16.51
#